data_f41ecd74198531bdcd0489283ef03973
#
_entry.id   f41ecd74198531bdcd0489283ef03973
#
_cell.length_a   1.000
_cell.length_b   1.000
_cell.length_c   1.000
_cell.angle_alpha   90.00
_cell.angle_beta   90.00
_cell.angle_gamma   90.00
#
_symmetry.space_group_name_H-M   'P 1'
#
loop_
_entity.id
_entity.type
_entity.pdbx_description
1 polymer ?
#
loop_
_entity_poly.entity_id
_entity_poly.type
_entity_poly.pdbx_seq_one_letter_code
_entity_poly.pdbx_strand_id
1 'polypeptide(L)'
;VIPIVAPFIDISVADGVLAAMDQLRGDRVTLVLHTLGGCVTACVLISNALRQFRESVAVVPYMAISGGTLIALNASRLEMGRYAALSAVDPMIMGQRVRHLAELDSDKSVAALAREYEVAMQGYLRDTLRAHVPEARL
;
A
#
# COMPACT_ATOMS: atom_id res chain seq x y z
N VAL A 1 11.00 -7.22 -13.72
CA VAL A 1 11.24 -6.43 -12.51
C VAL A 1 10.81 -5.00 -12.80
N ILE A 2 10.00 -4.41 -11.92
CA ILE A 2 9.51 -3.04 -12.02
C ILE A 2 10.00 -2.27 -10.78
N PRO A 3 10.86 -1.25 -10.92
CA PRO A 3 11.26 -0.42 -9.80
C PRO A 3 10.23 0.67 -9.50
N ILE A 4 9.93 0.88 -8.22
CA ILE A 4 9.22 2.03 -7.69
C ILE A 4 10.18 2.75 -6.74
N VAL A 5 11.01 3.60 -7.31
CA VAL A 5 12.00 4.43 -6.61
C VAL A 5 11.52 5.88 -6.69
N ALA A 6 10.63 6.25 -5.79
CA ALA A 6 10.00 7.55 -5.78
C ALA A 6 9.74 7.99 -4.33
N PRO A 7 10.06 9.23 -3.96
CA PRO A 7 9.76 9.72 -2.63
C PRO A 7 8.25 9.75 -2.35
N PHE A 8 7.44 9.96 -3.40
CA PHE A 8 5.99 9.98 -3.31
C PHE A 8 5.36 9.23 -4.50
N ILE A 9 4.45 8.30 -4.20
CA ILE A 9 3.69 7.54 -5.20
C ILE A 9 2.40 8.31 -5.49
N ASP A 10 2.35 8.99 -6.62
CA ASP A 10 1.15 9.63 -7.15
C ASP A 10 0.48 8.77 -8.23
N ILE A 11 -0.59 9.30 -8.83
CA ILE A 11 -1.31 8.58 -9.89
C ILE A 11 -0.42 8.35 -11.12
N SER A 12 0.50 9.26 -11.45
CA SER A 12 1.37 9.09 -12.62
C SER A 12 2.37 7.95 -12.42
N VAL A 13 2.87 7.78 -11.20
CA VAL A 13 3.70 6.61 -10.83
C VAL A 13 2.89 5.33 -10.94
N ALA A 14 1.64 5.33 -10.44
CA ALA A 14 0.77 4.16 -10.56
C ALA A 14 0.50 3.80 -12.01
N ASP A 15 0.15 4.76 -12.86
CA ASP A 15 -0.09 4.55 -14.29
C ASP A 15 1.14 3.94 -14.98
N GLY A 16 2.34 4.43 -14.68
CA GLY A 16 3.59 3.88 -15.20
C GLY A 16 3.83 2.43 -14.76
N VAL A 17 3.55 2.13 -13.50
CA VAL A 17 3.68 0.77 -12.94
C VAL A 17 2.66 -0.18 -13.59
N LEU A 18 1.40 0.24 -13.68
CA LEU A 18 0.34 -0.57 -14.31
C LEU A 18 0.63 -0.82 -15.79
N ALA A 19 1.05 0.20 -16.53
CA ALA A 19 1.45 0.04 -17.93
C ALA A 19 2.64 -0.91 -18.09
N ALA A 20 3.60 -0.89 -17.14
CA ALA A 20 4.70 -1.84 -17.15
C ALA A 20 4.24 -3.27 -16.82
N MET A 21 3.28 -3.43 -15.89
CA MET A 21 2.67 -4.72 -15.56
C MET A 21 1.92 -5.31 -16.75
N ASP A 22 1.17 -4.50 -17.51
CA ASP A 22 0.41 -4.93 -18.69
C ASP A 22 1.32 -5.45 -19.83
N GLN A 23 2.59 -5.03 -19.86
CA GLN A 23 3.56 -5.52 -20.85
C GLN A 23 4.22 -6.83 -20.43
N LEU A 24 4.03 -7.29 -19.20
CA LEU A 24 4.62 -8.54 -18.74
C LEU A 24 3.92 -9.73 -19.42
N ARG A 25 4.74 -10.65 -19.92
CA ARG A 25 4.26 -11.94 -20.45
C ARG A 25 4.43 -12.98 -19.34
N GLY A 26 3.31 -13.40 -18.78
CA GLY A 26 3.29 -14.41 -17.73
C GLY A 26 2.64 -13.91 -16.43
N ASP A 27 2.64 -14.76 -15.44
CA ASP A 27 1.90 -14.63 -14.18
C ASP A 27 2.79 -14.27 -12.98
N ARG A 28 3.98 -13.72 -13.27
CA ARG A 28 4.98 -13.35 -12.26
C ARG A 28 5.42 -11.91 -12.39
N VAL A 29 5.51 -11.22 -11.26
CA VAL A 29 6.01 -9.84 -11.19
C VAL A 29 6.92 -9.65 -9.97
N THR A 30 7.96 -8.85 -10.12
CA THR A 30 8.78 -8.40 -9.00
C THR A 30 8.79 -6.88 -8.97
N LEU A 31 8.40 -6.29 -7.84
CA LEU A 31 8.56 -4.86 -7.57
C LEU A 31 9.76 -4.62 -6.66
N VAL A 32 10.57 -3.63 -6.98
CA VAL A 32 11.60 -3.11 -6.08
C VAL A 32 11.11 -1.78 -5.53
N LEU A 33 10.89 -1.72 -4.21
CA LEU A 33 10.27 -0.58 -3.55
C LEU A 33 11.29 0.23 -2.75
N HIS A 34 11.38 1.53 -3.05
CA HIS A 34 12.10 2.51 -2.24
C HIS A 34 11.29 3.81 -2.21
N THR A 35 10.50 4.03 -1.14
CA THR A 35 9.50 5.11 -1.11
C THR A 35 9.11 5.48 0.32
N LEU A 36 8.70 6.73 0.49
CA LEU A 36 8.06 7.24 1.70
C LEU A 36 6.54 7.05 1.70
N GLY A 37 5.97 6.47 0.65
CA GLY A 37 4.54 6.26 0.47
C GLY A 37 3.94 7.17 -0.58
N GLY A 38 2.65 7.48 -0.45
CA GLY A 38 2.01 8.33 -1.44
C GLY A 38 0.48 8.37 -1.34
N CYS A 39 -0.14 8.77 -2.45
CA CYS A 39 -1.59 8.80 -2.60
C CYS A 39 -2.18 7.41 -2.38
N VAL A 40 -3.15 7.31 -1.49
CA VAL A 40 -3.79 6.03 -1.14
C VAL A 40 -4.37 5.35 -2.36
N THR A 41 -5.09 6.09 -3.22
CA THR A 41 -5.66 5.53 -4.44
C THR A 41 -4.59 4.91 -5.35
N ALA A 42 -3.47 5.62 -5.57
CA ALA A 42 -2.36 5.11 -6.36
C ALA A 42 -1.78 3.81 -5.76
N CYS A 43 -1.57 3.79 -4.45
CA CYS A 43 -1.03 2.61 -3.77
C CYS A 43 -2.00 1.43 -3.81
N VAL A 44 -3.31 1.67 -3.65
CA VAL A 44 -4.36 0.64 -3.77
C VAL A 44 -4.44 0.08 -5.19
N LEU A 45 -4.35 0.91 -6.22
CA LEU A 45 -4.34 0.46 -7.61
C LEU A 45 -3.17 -0.50 -7.88
N ILE A 46 -1.96 -0.13 -7.48
CA ILE A 46 -0.78 -0.99 -7.62
C ILE A 46 -0.96 -2.28 -6.81
N SER A 47 -1.46 -2.18 -5.58
CA SER A 47 -1.69 -3.33 -4.70
C SER A 47 -2.69 -4.32 -5.30
N ASN A 48 -3.78 -3.82 -5.88
CA ASN A 48 -4.78 -4.66 -6.54
C ASN A 48 -4.24 -5.32 -7.81
N ALA A 49 -3.41 -4.60 -8.58
CA ALA A 49 -2.76 -5.15 -9.76
C ALA A 49 -1.79 -6.30 -9.39
N LEU A 50 -1.04 -6.16 -8.29
CA LEU A 50 -0.15 -7.23 -7.80
C LEU A 50 -0.90 -8.54 -7.52
N ARG A 51 -2.12 -8.46 -7.00
CA ARG A 51 -2.96 -9.63 -6.68
C ARG A 51 -3.43 -10.41 -7.92
N GLN A 52 -3.33 -9.83 -9.12
CA GLN A 52 -3.67 -10.50 -10.37
C GLN A 52 -2.58 -11.49 -10.82
N PHE A 53 -1.37 -11.34 -10.30
CA PHE A 53 -0.27 -12.24 -10.62
C PHE A 53 -0.29 -13.45 -9.68
N ARG A 54 -0.04 -14.64 -10.22
CA ARG A 54 0.06 -15.87 -9.44
C ARG A 54 1.23 -15.82 -8.46
N GLU A 55 2.33 -15.15 -8.87
CA GLU A 55 3.50 -14.94 -8.02
C GLU A 55 3.94 -13.48 -8.13
N SER A 56 3.83 -12.76 -7.04
CA SER A 56 4.31 -11.38 -6.94
C SER A 56 5.32 -11.26 -5.80
N VAL A 57 6.43 -10.60 -6.08
CA VAL A 57 7.51 -10.39 -5.10
C VAL A 57 7.70 -8.90 -4.89
N ALA A 58 7.63 -8.46 -3.65
CA ALA A 58 8.06 -7.12 -3.25
C ALA A 58 9.44 -7.20 -2.62
N VAL A 59 10.41 -6.54 -3.22
CA VAL A 59 11.77 -6.40 -2.70
C VAL A 59 11.91 -5.00 -2.11
N VAL A 60 12.23 -4.92 -0.82
CA VAL A 60 12.43 -3.66 -0.10
C VAL A 60 13.89 -3.56 0.34
N PRO A 61 14.77 -2.90 -0.43
CA PRO A 61 16.18 -2.80 -0.08
C PRO A 61 16.43 -1.98 1.19
N TYR A 62 15.69 -0.87 1.37
CA TYR A 62 15.88 0.07 2.49
C TYR A 62 14.58 0.49 3.14
N MET A 63 13.60 0.99 2.38
CA MET A 63 12.35 1.43 2.98
C MET A 63 11.17 1.34 2.02
N ALA A 64 10.02 0.97 2.58
CA ALA A 64 8.72 1.12 1.94
C ALA A 64 7.72 1.57 3.01
N ILE A 65 7.52 2.89 3.10
CA ILE A 65 6.80 3.54 4.20
C ILE A 65 5.35 3.79 3.79
N SER A 66 4.41 3.76 4.76
CA SER A 66 2.99 4.09 4.54
C SER A 66 2.38 3.32 3.34
N GLY A 67 2.01 4.02 2.26
CA GLY A 67 1.51 3.40 1.03
C GLY A 67 2.48 2.40 0.39
N GLY A 68 3.80 2.59 0.58
CA GLY A 68 4.81 1.61 0.18
C GLY A 68 4.70 0.31 0.98
N THR A 69 4.42 0.40 2.28
CA THR A 69 4.12 -0.77 3.12
C THR A 69 2.87 -1.49 2.62
N LEU A 70 1.82 -0.74 2.28
CA LEU A 70 0.58 -1.30 1.74
C LEU A 70 0.85 -2.13 0.48
N ILE A 71 1.62 -1.60 -0.46
CA ILE A 71 2.01 -2.31 -1.69
C ILE A 71 2.84 -3.56 -1.35
N ALA A 72 3.85 -3.42 -0.48
CA ALA A 72 4.72 -4.53 -0.11
C ALA A 72 3.96 -5.72 0.50
N LEU A 73 2.99 -5.43 1.39
CA LEU A 73 2.15 -6.45 2.04
C LEU A 73 1.13 -7.11 1.09
N ASN A 74 0.86 -6.54 -0.07
CA ASN A 74 -0.03 -7.13 -1.07
C ASN A 74 0.69 -8.05 -2.08
N ALA A 75 2.01 -8.12 -2.04
CA ALA A 75 2.76 -9.12 -2.80
C ALA A 75 2.64 -10.50 -2.15
N SER A 76 2.68 -11.57 -2.95
CA SER A 76 2.64 -12.95 -2.44
C SER A 76 3.92 -13.33 -1.65
N ARG A 77 5.01 -12.60 -1.88
CA ARG A 77 6.28 -12.74 -1.15
C ARG A 77 6.92 -11.39 -0.91
N LEU A 78 7.38 -11.16 0.32
CA LEU A 78 8.12 -9.97 0.72
C LEU A 78 9.58 -10.33 1.00
N GLU A 79 10.50 -9.64 0.34
CA GLU A 79 11.93 -9.74 0.58
C GLU A 79 12.45 -8.40 1.10
N MET A 80 13.05 -8.42 2.28
CA MET A 80 13.57 -7.22 2.93
C MET A 80 15.08 -7.24 3.00
N GLY A 81 15.70 -6.11 2.66
CA GLY A 81 17.12 -5.89 2.93
C GLY A 81 17.40 -5.94 4.44
N ARG A 82 18.66 -6.21 4.81
CA ARG A 82 19.06 -6.40 6.23
C ARG A 82 18.64 -5.23 7.15
N TYR A 83 18.62 -4.01 6.61
CA TYR A 83 18.27 -2.79 7.35
C TYR A 83 16.99 -2.15 6.83
N ALA A 84 16.20 -2.92 6.08
CA ALA A 84 14.98 -2.39 5.51
C ALA A 84 13.91 -2.14 6.57
N ALA A 85 13.11 -1.10 6.34
CA ALA A 85 12.03 -0.70 7.20
C ALA A 85 10.70 -0.61 6.46
N LEU A 86 9.65 -1.05 7.14
CA LEU A 86 8.26 -0.77 6.84
C LEU A 86 7.69 0.14 7.94
N SER A 87 6.59 0.81 7.68
CA SER A 87 5.89 1.61 8.70
C SER A 87 4.43 1.21 8.82
N ALA A 88 3.75 1.79 9.80
CA ALA A 88 2.29 1.75 9.83
C ALA A 88 1.72 2.42 8.57
N VAL A 89 0.56 1.90 8.13
CA VAL A 89 -0.25 2.51 7.07
C VAL A 89 -1.28 3.39 7.76
N ASP A 90 -1.02 4.69 7.75
CA ASP A 90 -1.86 5.70 8.40
C ASP A 90 -2.30 6.74 7.36
N PRO A 91 -3.48 6.58 6.76
CA PRO A 91 -3.93 7.43 5.68
C PRO A 91 -4.14 8.87 6.15
N MET A 92 -3.86 9.82 5.25
CA MET A 92 -4.04 11.25 5.48
C MET A 92 -5.06 11.83 4.50
N ILE A 93 -5.91 12.71 4.99
CA ILE A 93 -6.84 13.53 4.20
C ILE A 93 -6.52 14.99 4.52
N MET A 94 -6.30 15.81 3.49
CA MET A 94 -5.98 17.25 3.61
C MET A 94 -4.81 17.53 4.57
N GLY A 95 -3.80 16.65 4.57
CA GLY A 95 -2.60 16.77 5.41
C GLY A 95 -2.81 16.36 6.89
N GLN A 96 -3.98 15.85 7.26
CA GLN A 96 -4.28 15.37 8.62
C GLN A 96 -4.53 13.86 8.63
N ARG A 97 -4.13 13.22 9.71
CA ARG A 97 -4.40 11.78 9.89
C ARG A 97 -5.89 11.52 9.99
N VAL A 98 -6.37 10.54 9.26
CA VAL A 98 -7.80 10.18 9.21
C VAL A 98 -8.36 9.92 10.61
N ARG A 99 -7.61 9.24 11.48
CA ARG A 99 -8.03 9.00 12.88
C ARG A 99 -8.28 10.30 13.66
N HIS A 100 -7.45 11.34 13.48
CA HIS A 100 -7.66 12.63 14.13
C HIS A 100 -8.90 13.35 13.60
N LEU A 101 -9.12 13.28 12.28
CA LEU A 101 -10.33 13.85 11.68
C LEU A 101 -11.60 13.13 12.17
N ALA A 102 -11.53 11.82 12.40
CA ALA A 102 -12.65 11.03 12.91
C ALA A 102 -13.04 11.39 14.36
N GLU A 103 -12.09 11.93 15.13
CA GLU A 103 -12.27 12.36 16.53
C GLU A 103 -12.73 13.83 16.64
N LEU A 104 -12.61 14.64 15.55
CA LEU A 104 -13.01 16.04 15.57
C LEU A 104 -14.53 16.18 15.67
N ASP A 105 -14.99 16.92 16.68
CA ASP A 105 -16.42 17.19 16.92
C ASP A 105 -16.92 18.45 16.18
N SER A 106 -16.01 19.22 15.59
CA SER A 106 -16.28 20.52 15.00
C SER A 106 -16.95 20.46 13.62
N ASP A 107 -16.77 19.36 12.86
CA ASP A 107 -17.42 19.13 11.58
C ASP A 107 -17.87 17.67 11.46
N LYS A 108 -19.17 17.45 11.73
CA LYS A 108 -19.78 16.11 11.73
C LYS A 108 -19.68 15.41 10.36
N SER A 109 -19.68 16.18 9.27
CA SER A 109 -19.60 15.63 7.91
C SER A 109 -18.20 15.08 7.61
N VAL A 110 -17.16 15.86 7.94
CA VAL A 110 -15.76 15.44 7.75
C VAL A 110 -15.43 14.29 8.69
N ALA A 111 -15.87 14.35 9.94
CA ALA A 111 -15.64 13.28 10.91
C ALA A 111 -16.36 11.97 10.50
N ALA A 112 -17.57 12.04 9.93
CA ALA A 112 -18.27 10.87 9.43
C ALA A 112 -17.53 10.24 8.24
N LEU A 113 -17.13 11.04 7.25
CA LEU A 113 -16.37 10.58 6.10
C LEU A 113 -15.02 9.96 6.52
N ALA A 114 -14.33 10.59 7.47
CA ALA A 114 -13.07 10.07 7.99
C ALA A 114 -13.25 8.72 8.68
N ARG A 115 -14.31 8.52 9.45
CA ARG A 115 -14.64 7.23 10.08
C ARG A 115 -14.93 6.13 9.05
N GLU A 116 -15.73 6.43 8.03
CA GLU A 116 -16.00 5.47 6.95
C GLU A 116 -14.72 5.08 6.22
N TYR A 117 -13.87 6.05 5.93
CA TYR A 117 -12.59 5.81 5.27
C TYR A 117 -11.64 4.99 6.14
N GLU A 118 -11.56 5.27 7.45
CA GLU A 118 -10.76 4.50 8.40
C GLU A 118 -11.22 3.03 8.47
N VAL A 119 -12.53 2.80 8.58
CA VAL A 119 -13.10 1.45 8.62
C VAL A 119 -12.80 0.68 7.33
N ALA A 120 -12.97 1.33 6.16
CA ALA A 120 -12.66 0.72 4.87
C ALA A 120 -11.18 0.34 4.76
N MET A 121 -10.27 1.23 5.17
CA MET A 121 -8.84 0.98 5.11
C MET A 121 -8.40 -0.12 6.10
N GLN A 122 -8.95 -0.12 7.32
CA GLN A 122 -8.69 -1.18 8.28
C GLN A 122 -9.18 -2.54 7.78
N GLY A 123 -10.35 -2.58 7.13
CA GLY A 123 -10.85 -3.78 6.47
C GLY A 123 -9.89 -4.29 5.40
N TYR A 124 -9.48 -3.41 4.50
CA TYR A 124 -8.54 -3.74 3.43
C TYR A 124 -7.20 -4.28 3.96
N LEU A 125 -6.62 -3.64 4.99
CA LEU A 125 -5.38 -4.08 5.62
C LEU A 125 -5.54 -5.42 6.33
N ARG A 126 -6.65 -5.64 7.02
CA ARG A 126 -6.95 -6.90 7.70
C ARG A 126 -7.03 -8.06 6.69
N ASP A 127 -7.71 -7.86 5.58
CA ASP A 127 -7.83 -8.88 4.53
C ASP A 127 -6.48 -9.18 3.88
N THR A 128 -5.67 -8.13 3.67
CA THR A 128 -4.29 -8.27 3.19
C THR A 128 -3.44 -9.09 4.15
N LEU A 129 -3.49 -8.79 5.45
CA LEU A 129 -2.70 -9.49 6.46
C LEU A 129 -3.14 -10.94 6.64
N ARG A 130 -4.44 -11.22 6.59
CA ARG A 130 -4.97 -12.60 6.67
C ARG A 130 -4.44 -13.51 5.57
N ALA A 131 -4.16 -12.96 4.39
CA ALA A 131 -3.57 -13.73 3.30
C ALA A 131 -2.13 -14.18 3.59
N HIS A 132 -1.43 -13.51 4.52
CA HIS A 132 0.00 -13.74 4.78
C HIS A 132 0.31 -14.24 6.19
N VAL A 133 -0.60 -14.10 7.15
CA VAL A 133 -0.39 -14.47 8.56
C VAL A 133 -1.41 -15.51 8.96
N PRO A 134 -1.01 -16.71 9.44
CA PRO A 134 -1.93 -17.70 9.97
C PRO A 134 -2.79 -17.11 11.10
N GLU A 135 -4.09 -17.45 11.13
CA GLU A 135 -5.10 -16.92 12.08
C GLU A 135 -4.69 -17.04 13.55
N ALA A 136 -3.83 -18.01 13.89
CA ALA A 136 -3.34 -18.21 15.26
C ALA A 136 -2.40 -17.12 15.80
N ARG A 137 -2.08 -16.06 15.00
CA ARG A 137 -1.16 -14.98 15.38
C ARG A 137 -1.73 -13.58 15.18
N LEU A 138 -3.00 -13.45 14.85
CA LEU A 138 -3.75 -12.22 14.83
C LEU A 138 -4.60 -12.11 16.11
#